data_fb96ccf2e6444b8610ecbc7c2fc0011a
#
_entry.id   fb96ccf2e6444b8610ecbc7c2fc0011a
#
_cell.length_a   1.000
_cell.length_b   1.000
_cell.length_c   1.000
_cell.angle_alpha   90.00
_cell.angle_beta   90.00
_cell.angle_gamma   90.00
#
_symmetry.space_group_name_H-M   'P 1'
#
loop_
_entity.id
_entity.type
_entity.pdbx_description
1 polymer ?
#
loop_
_entity_poly.entity_id
_entity_poly.type
_entity_poly.pdbx_seq_one_letter_code
_entity_poly.pdbx_strand_id
1 'polypeptide(L)'
;KEGRKFTDFYVTQAVCSASRAGLLTGCYNVRVGILGALGPKAKHGINSSEVTLAEVCKQKGYATACYGKWHLGHHKKFLPMQHGFDDYFGLPYSNDMWPYHPGVLHLPMEQRLKKWAHLPLIDGNSIINPKMTGTDQEQLTTQYTERAVQFIEKNKDNPFLVYLPHSMVHVPLYVSAKFKGKSKAGLFGDVMMEVD
;
A
#
# COMPACT_ATOMS: atom_id res chain seq x y z
N LYS A 1 -24.50 11.81 -0.26
CA LYS A 1 -23.88 10.49 -0.54
C LYS A 1 -24.10 10.18 -2.00
N GLU A 2 -23.14 10.56 -2.85
CA GLU A 2 -23.27 10.50 -4.32
C GLU A 2 -22.55 9.27 -4.92
N GLY A 3 -21.73 8.55 -4.12
CA GLY A 3 -20.99 7.38 -4.55
C GLY A 3 -21.85 6.12 -4.68
N ARG A 4 -21.30 5.11 -5.37
CA ARG A 4 -21.87 3.76 -5.43
C ARG A 4 -21.33 2.91 -4.30
N LYS A 5 -22.21 2.15 -3.66
CA LYS A 5 -21.88 1.09 -2.70
C LYS A 5 -22.08 -0.26 -3.38
N PHE A 6 -20.99 -1.05 -3.44
CA PHE A 6 -21.07 -2.43 -3.90
C PHE A 6 -21.45 -3.31 -2.72
N THR A 7 -22.51 -4.11 -2.84
CA THR A 7 -22.95 -5.08 -1.82
C THR A 7 -22.35 -6.45 -2.05
N ASP A 8 -21.95 -6.73 -3.28
CA ASP A 8 -21.35 -7.98 -3.71
C ASP A 8 -20.04 -7.66 -4.45
N PHE A 9 -18.93 -7.83 -3.75
CA PHE A 9 -17.59 -7.56 -4.28
C PHE A 9 -16.66 -8.74 -4.01
N TYR A 10 -16.08 -9.28 -5.07
CA TYR A 10 -15.19 -10.43 -5.04
C TYR A 10 -13.79 -10.06 -5.49
N VAL A 11 -12.77 -10.60 -4.83
CA VAL A 11 -11.38 -10.45 -5.23
C VAL A 11 -10.90 -11.67 -6.02
N THR A 12 -9.90 -11.49 -6.88
CA THR A 12 -9.38 -12.56 -7.74
C THR A 12 -8.68 -13.66 -6.94
N GLN A 13 -8.13 -13.33 -5.79
CA GLN A 13 -7.50 -14.28 -4.86
C GLN A 13 -7.41 -13.63 -3.47
N ALA A 14 -7.58 -14.42 -2.41
CA ALA A 14 -7.50 -13.95 -1.01
C ALA A 14 -6.05 -13.73 -0.53
N VAL A 15 -5.22 -13.08 -1.36
CA VAL A 15 -3.82 -12.72 -1.09
C VAL A 15 -3.55 -11.31 -1.62
N CYS A 16 -2.84 -10.50 -0.83
CA CYS A 16 -2.70 -9.06 -1.05
C CYS A 16 -2.16 -8.66 -2.43
N SER A 17 -1.00 -9.14 -2.89
CA SER A 17 -0.48 -8.76 -4.22
C SER A 17 -1.40 -9.23 -5.34
N ALA A 18 -1.90 -10.46 -5.23
CA ALA A 18 -2.77 -11.03 -6.25
C ALA A 18 -4.10 -10.28 -6.37
N SER A 19 -4.78 -9.96 -5.26
CA SER A 19 -6.01 -9.18 -5.28
C SER A 19 -5.80 -7.74 -5.77
N ARG A 20 -4.66 -7.12 -5.43
CA ARG A 20 -4.29 -5.78 -5.90
C ARG A 20 -4.03 -5.76 -7.40
N ALA A 21 -3.34 -6.79 -7.93
CA ALA A 21 -3.15 -6.96 -9.37
C ALA A 21 -4.50 -7.04 -10.10
N GLY A 22 -5.42 -7.87 -9.61
CA GLY A 22 -6.75 -7.99 -10.18
C GLY A 22 -7.54 -6.68 -10.14
N LEU A 23 -7.50 -5.95 -9.00
CA LEU A 23 -8.19 -4.66 -8.86
C LEU A 23 -7.65 -3.62 -9.84
N LEU A 24 -6.33 -3.48 -9.95
CA LEU A 24 -5.72 -2.42 -10.73
C LEU A 24 -5.68 -2.70 -12.23
N THR A 25 -5.69 -3.97 -12.65
CA THR A 25 -5.62 -4.32 -14.09
C THR A 25 -6.95 -4.77 -14.67
N GLY A 26 -7.95 -5.07 -13.83
CA GLY A 26 -9.21 -5.70 -14.27
C GLY A 26 -9.04 -7.14 -14.77
N CYS A 27 -7.84 -7.74 -14.57
CA CYS A 27 -7.51 -9.09 -15.04
C CYS A 27 -7.37 -10.06 -13.87
N TYR A 28 -7.63 -11.33 -14.10
CA TYR A 28 -7.28 -12.37 -13.13
C TYR A 28 -5.77 -12.33 -12.86
N ASN A 29 -5.38 -12.34 -11.60
CA ASN A 29 -4.00 -12.23 -11.15
C ASN A 29 -3.07 -13.31 -11.75
N VAL A 30 -3.59 -14.50 -12.05
CA VAL A 30 -2.83 -15.58 -12.72
C VAL A 30 -2.42 -15.20 -14.15
N ARG A 31 -3.22 -14.40 -14.84
CA ARG A 31 -2.91 -13.92 -16.21
C ARG A 31 -1.80 -12.87 -16.20
N VAL A 32 -1.76 -12.04 -15.16
CA VAL A 32 -0.68 -11.02 -15.00
C VAL A 32 0.55 -11.57 -14.26
N GLY A 33 0.58 -12.88 -13.97
CA GLY A 33 1.73 -13.56 -13.40
C GLY A 33 1.98 -13.29 -11.91
N ILE A 34 0.98 -12.78 -11.17
CA ILE A 34 1.10 -12.51 -9.73
C ILE A 34 0.27 -13.53 -8.95
N LEU A 35 0.93 -14.57 -8.45
CA LEU A 35 0.29 -15.74 -7.85
C LEU A 35 0.16 -15.70 -6.32
N GLY A 36 0.85 -14.77 -5.65
CA GLY A 36 0.90 -14.71 -4.18
C GLY A 36 1.34 -13.33 -3.69
N ALA A 37 1.82 -13.25 -2.45
CA ALA A 37 2.37 -12.03 -1.87
C ALA A 37 3.83 -11.83 -2.27
N LEU A 38 4.16 -10.70 -2.85
CA LEU A 38 5.51 -10.35 -3.29
C LEU A 38 6.34 -9.79 -2.12
N GLY A 39 7.32 -10.55 -1.65
CA GLY A 39 8.21 -10.11 -0.57
C GLY A 39 9.39 -9.25 -1.05
N PRO A 40 10.23 -8.77 -0.10
CA PRO A 40 11.38 -7.92 -0.40
C PRO A 40 12.50 -8.61 -1.22
N LYS A 41 12.40 -9.91 -1.44
CA LYS A 41 13.31 -10.69 -2.31
C LYS A 41 12.72 -11.01 -3.68
N ALA A 42 11.48 -10.61 -3.95
CA ALA A 42 10.85 -10.85 -5.25
C ALA A 42 11.57 -10.06 -6.35
N LYS A 43 11.99 -10.75 -7.40
CA LYS A 43 12.66 -10.15 -8.57
C LYS A 43 11.67 -9.71 -9.65
N HIS A 44 10.38 -10.04 -9.48
CA HIS A 44 9.28 -9.74 -10.40
C HIS A 44 8.26 -8.84 -9.71
N GLY A 45 7.36 -8.29 -10.50
CA GLY A 45 6.26 -7.42 -10.11
C GLY A 45 5.28 -7.27 -11.28
N ILE A 46 4.39 -6.31 -11.19
CA ILE A 46 3.48 -5.99 -12.29
C ILE A 46 4.27 -5.64 -13.55
N ASN A 47 3.90 -6.26 -14.67
CA ASN A 47 4.60 -6.05 -15.95
C ASN A 47 4.22 -4.69 -16.52
N SER A 48 5.17 -4.03 -17.19
CA SER A 48 4.95 -2.73 -17.85
C SER A 48 3.99 -2.81 -19.06
N SER A 49 3.68 -4.00 -19.54
CA SER A 49 2.65 -4.22 -20.58
C SER A 49 1.22 -4.29 -20.01
N GLU A 50 1.08 -4.44 -18.70
CA GLU A 50 -0.23 -4.44 -18.06
C GLU A 50 -0.77 -3.01 -17.95
N VAL A 51 -1.99 -2.81 -18.45
CA VAL A 51 -2.66 -1.51 -18.36
C VAL A 51 -3.41 -1.44 -17.02
N THR A 52 -3.06 -0.45 -16.22
CA THR A 52 -3.68 -0.23 -14.91
C THR A 52 -4.87 0.74 -14.99
N LEU A 53 -5.72 0.71 -13.97
CA LEU A 53 -6.81 1.68 -13.81
C LEU A 53 -6.29 3.13 -13.86
N ALA A 54 -5.11 3.40 -13.29
CA ALA A 54 -4.50 4.73 -13.32
C ALA A 54 -4.13 5.15 -14.75
N GLU A 55 -3.55 4.26 -15.56
CA GLU A 55 -3.24 4.53 -16.97
C GLU A 55 -4.49 4.79 -17.81
N VAL A 56 -5.56 4.03 -17.56
CA VAL A 56 -6.87 4.28 -18.19
C VAL A 56 -7.42 5.66 -17.82
N CYS A 57 -7.37 6.03 -16.54
CA CYS A 57 -7.81 7.35 -16.08
C CYS A 57 -6.97 8.48 -16.69
N LYS A 58 -5.64 8.31 -16.80
CA LYS A 58 -4.76 9.30 -17.44
C LYS A 58 -5.11 9.57 -18.89
N GLN A 59 -5.53 8.55 -19.65
CA GLN A 59 -5.99 8.73 -21.03
C GLN A 59 -7.23 9.64 -21.12
N LYS A 60 -7.94 9.82 -20.01
CA LYS A 60 -9.11 10.72 -19.89
C LYS A 60 -8.78 12.03 -19.15
N GLY A 61 -7.51 12.36 -18.98
CA GLY A 61 -7.06 13.60 -18.34
C GLY A 61 -7.17 13.63 -16.81
N TYR A 62 -7.29 12.48 -16.16
CA TYR A 62 -7.31 12.41 -14.70
C TYR A 62 -5.91 12.64 -14.13
N ALA A 63 -5.83 13.42 -13.04
CA ALA A 63 -4.70 13.37 -12.13
C ALA A 63 -4.78 12.10 -11.28
N THR A 64 -3.66 11.44 -11.00
CA THR A 64 -3.66 10.11 -10.37
C THR A 64 -2.68 10.01 -9.21
N ALA A 65 -3.12 9.47 -8.07
CA ALA A 65 -2.27 9.27 -6.90
C ALA A 65 -2.46 7.91 -6.25
N CYS A 66 -1.36 7.40 -5.66
CA CYS A 66 -1.36 6.18 -4.86
C CYS A 66 -0.72 6.47 -3.50
N TYR A 67 -1.48 6.35 -2.41
CA TYR A 67 -0.98 6.57 -1.05
C TYR A 67 -1.23 5.34 -0.17
N GLY A 68 -0.16 4.63 0.18
CA GLY A 68 -0.24 3.43 0.99
C GLY A 68 0.61 2.26 0.50
N LYS A 69 0.16 1.03 0.80
CA LYS A 69 0.84 -0.20 0.45
C LYS A 69 0.62 -0.55 -1.03
N TRP A 70 1.70 -0.54 -1.82
CA TRP A 70 1.67 -0.93 -3.24
C TRP A 70 1.55 -2.44 -3.45
N HIS A 71 2.57 -3.17 -3.07
CA HIS A 71 2.67 -4.64 -3.08
C HIS A 71 2.58 -5.31 -4.47
N LEU A 72 2.97 -4.62 -5.53
CA LEU A 72 3.04 -5.17 -6.89
C LEU A 72 4.46 -5.16 -7.48
N GLY A 73 5.47 -5.25 -6.59
CA GLY A 73 6.90 -5.21 -6.91
C GLY A 73 7.57 -3.97 -6.32
N HIS A 74 8.79 -4.16 -5.78
CA HIS A 74 9.51 -3.13 -5.04
C HIS A 74 10.68 -2.50 -5.81
N HIS A 75 11.09 -3.09 -6.93
CA HIS A 75 12.08 -2.45 -7.80
C HIS A 75 11.48 -1.25 -8.52
N LYS A 76 12.29 -0.22 -8.78
CA LYS A 76 11.86 1.05 -9.38
C LYS A 76 10.92 0.87 -10.58
N LYS A 77 11.24 -0.08 -11.48
CA LYS A 77 10.45 -0.37 -12.68
C LYS A 77 9.03 -0.90 -12.42
N PHE A 78 8.72 -1.30 -11.17
CA PHE A 78 7.42 -1.81 -10.76
C PHE A 78 6.65 -0.85 -9.83
N LEU A 79 7.24 0.30 -9.47
CA LEU A 79 6.59 1.25 -8.57
C LEU A 79 5.42 1.97 -9.26
N PRO A 80 4.47 2.52 -8.50
CA PRO A 80 3.27 3.17 -9.01
C PRO A 80 3.52 4.20 -10.10
N MET A 81 4.59 5.00 -9.98
CA MET A 81 4.97 6.02 -10.96
C MET A 81 5.27 5.46 -12.36
N GLN A 82 5.51 4.15 -12.49
CA GLN A 82 5.72 3.47 -13.78
C GLN A 82 4.43 2.86 -14.33
N HIS A 83 3.33 2.96 -13.58
CA HIS A 83 2.04 2.32 -13.85
C HIS A 83 0.88 3.32 -13.76
N GLY A 84 1.10 4.52 -14.30
CA GLY A 84 0.07 5.53 -14.51
C GLY A 84 -0.23 6.46 -13.33
N PHE A 85 0.43 6.32 -12.19
CA PHE A 85 0.28 7.26 -11.09
C PHE A 85 1.24 8.45 -11.22
N ASP A 86 0.72 9.67 -10.98
CA ASP A 86 1.49 10.92 -11.00
C ASP A 86 2.16 11.20 -9.66
N ASP A 87 1.60 10.65 -8.58
CA ASP A 87 2.12 10.81 -7.23
C ASP A 87 2.03 9.48 -6.46
N TYR A 88 3.06 9.19 -5.66
CA TYR A 88 3.12 8.00 -4.83
C TYR A 88 3.80 8.28 -3.50
N PHE A 89 3.18 7.86 -2.41
CA PHE A 89 3.81 7.84 -1.08
C PHE A 89 3.37 6.57 -0.35
N GLY A 90 4.32 5.71 0.06
CA GLY A 90 3.93 4.49 0.76
C GLY A 90 4.98 3.39 0.84
N LEU A 91 4.49 2.20 1.19
CA LEU A 91 5.29 0.99 1.35
C LEU A 91 5.27 0.15 0.06
N PRO A 92 6.44 -0.30 -0.43
CA PRO A 92 6.51 -1.09 -1.66
C PRO A 92 5.99 -2.53 -1.49
N TYR A 93 5.89 -3.02 -0.24
CA TYR A 93 5.35 -4.34 0.13
C TYR A 93 4.69 -4.29 1.51
N SER A 94 4.31 -5.44 2.09
CA SER A 94 3.57 -5.49 3.35
C SER A 94 4.42 -5.03 4.54
N ASN A 95 3.77 -4.33 5.46
CA ASN A 95 4.37 -3.75 6.66
C ASN A 95 4.97 -4.79 7.64
N ASP A 96 4.53 -6.04 7.57
CA ASP A 96 5.05 -7.16 8.36
C ASP A 96 6.32 -7.80 7.76
N MET A 97 6.64 -7.51 6.50
CA MET A 97 7.79 -8.07 5.78
C MET A 97 9.08 -7.31 6.12
N TRP A 98 9.49 -7.32 7.38
CA TRP A 98 10.60 -6.56 7.94
C TRP A 98 11.31 -7.32 9.07
N PRO A 99 12.50 -6.88 9.59
CA PRO A 99 13.26 -7.61 10.60
C PRO A 99 12.57 -7.77 11.96
N TYR A 100 11.47 -7.08 12.18
CA TYR A 100 10.65 -7.18 13.39
C TYR A 100 9.38 -8.02 13.20
N HIS A 101 9.31 -8.81 12.12
CA HIS A 101 8.24 -9.80 11.93
C HIS A 101 8.20 -10.78 13.10
N PRO A 102 7.02 -11.05 13.69
CA PRO A 102 6.91 -11.90 14.89
C PRO A 102 7.62 -13.26 14.78
N GLY A 103 7.55 -13.90 13.62
CA GLY A 103 8.19 -15.19 13.36
C GLY A 103 9.72 -15.19 13.33
N VAL A 104 10.39 -14.03 13.52
CA VAL A 104 11.86 -13.93 13.56
C VAL A 104 12.39 -13.20 14.81
N LEU A 105 11.51 -12.71 15.69
CA LEU A 105 11.93 -11.94 16.88
C LEU A 105 12.85 -12.71 17.82
N HIS A 106 12.76 -14.04 17.85
CA HIS A 106 13.63 -14.92 18.63
C HIS A 106 15.07 -15.03 18.07
N LEU A 107 15.32 -14.55 16.84
CA LEU A 107 16.63 -14.61 16.18
C LEU A 107 17.45 -13.35 16.44
N PRO A 108 18.79 -13.42 16.41
CA PRO A 108 19.66 -12.24 16.36
C PRO A 108 19.38 -11.39 15.10
N MET A 109 19.61 -10.09 15.18
CA MET A 109 19.32 -9.14 14.09
C MET A 109 19.96 -9.54 12.74
N GLU A 110 21.19 -10.03 12.77
CA GLU A 110 21.89 -10.50 11.56
C GLU A 110 21.11 -11.61 10.82
N GLN A 111 20.52 -12.55 11.57
CA GLN A 111 19.73 -13.64 10.99
C GLN A 111 18.36 -13.14 10.51
N ARG A 112 17.75 -12.18 11.23
CA ARG A 112 16.50 -11.54 10.79
C ARG A 112 16.70 -10.85 9.44
N LEU A 113 17.80 -10.11 9.26
CA LEU A 113 18.14 -9.41 8.03
C LEU A 113 18.43 -10.35 6.85
N LYS A 114 18.89 -11.57 7.12
CA LYS A 114 19.00 -12.62 6.06
C LYS A 114 17.62 -13.06 5.55
N LYS A 115 16.57 -12.99 6.38
CA LYS A 115 15.20 -13.37 6.02
C LYS A 115 14.39 -12.17 5.49
N TRP A 116 14.45 -11.05 6.18
CA TRP A 116 13.68 -9.83 5.89
C TRP A 116 14.61 -8.62 5.78
N ALA A 117 14.56 -7.93 4.66
CA ALA A 117 15.22 -6.63 4.52
C ALA A 117 14.55 -5.58 5.44
N HIS A 118 15.23 -4.46 5.67
CA HIS A 118 14.57 -3.30 6.28
C HIS A 118 13.39 -2.85 5.42
N LEU A 119 12.32 -2.40 6.07
CA LEU A 119 11.14 -1.86 5.40
C LEU A 119 11.43 -0.40 4.98
N PRO A 120 11.39 -0.07 3.69
CA PRO A 120 11.58 1.31 3.26
C PRO A 120 10.24 2.05 3.16
N LEU A 121 10.28 3.38 3.33
CA LEU A 121 9.22 4.29 2.92
C LEU A 121 9.66 5.01 1.65
N ILE A 122 8.76 5.10 0.68
CA ILE A 122 9.03 5.66 -0.65
C ILE A 122 8.14 6.88 -0.89
N ASP A 123 8.73 7.92 -1.48
CA ASP A 123 8.04 9.09 -2.02
C ASP A 123 8.42 9.22 -3.51
N GLY A 124 7.43 9.17 -4.37
CA GLY A 124 7.64 9.05 -5.82
C GLY A 124 8.43 7.79 -6.19
N ASN A 125 9.66 7.98 -6.63
CA ASN A 125 10.60 6.90 -6.96
C ASN A 125 11.80 6.84 -5.98
N SER A 126 11.78 7.63 -4.90
CA SER A 126 12.89 7.79 -3.98
C SER A 126 12.59 7.17 -2.62
N ILE A 127 13.56 6.44 -2.07
CA ILE A 127 13.49 5.95 -0.69
C ILE A 127 13.81 7.13 0.24
N ILE A 128 12.81 7.58 1.01
CA ILE A 128 12.96 8.68 1.97
C ILE A 128 13.27 8.22 3.39
N ASN A 129 12.87 6.99 3.73
CA ASN A 129 13.29 6.31 4.96
C ASN A 129 13.65 4.86 4.63
N PRO A 130 14.93 4.47 4.65
CA PRO A 130 15.35 3.10 4.32
C PRO A 130 15.13 2.08 5.44
N LYS A 131 14.78 2.53 6.66
CA LYS A 131 14.71 1.69 7.87
C LYS A 131 13.56 2.11 8.78
N MET A 132 12.34 1.93 8.29
CA MET A 132 11.13 2.18 9.08
C MET A 132 11.19 1.50 10.45
N THR A 133 10.73 2.20 11.46
CA THR A 133 10.53 1.73 12.83
C THR A 133 9.04 1.50 13.14
N GLY A 134 8.73 0.94 14.32
CA GLY A 134 7.34 0.86 14.78
C GLY A 134 6.70 2.24 14.93
N THR A 135 7.45 3.20 15.47
CA THR A 135 6.98 4.60 15.61
C THR A 135 6.67 5.25 14.25
N ASP A 136 7.49 4.96 13.22
CA ASP A 136 7.18 5.44 11.87
C ASP A 136 5.89 4.81 11.34
N GLN A 137 5.65 3.51 11.61
CA GLN A 137 4.42 2.83 11.18
C GLN A 137 3.17 3.39 11.89
N GLU A 138 3.28 3.88 13.13
CA GLU A 138 2.20 4.54 13.85
C GLU A 138 1.70 5.83 13.15
N GLN A 139 2.51 6.43 12.29
CA GLN A 139 2.17 7.66 11.56
C GLN A 139 1.60 7.42 10.15
N LEU A 140 1.70 6.21 9.62
CA LEU A 140 1.41 5.96 8.20
C LEU A 140 -0.04 6.26 7.81
N THR A 141 -1.03 5.85 8.62
CA THR A 141 -2.46 6.11 8.34
C THR A 141 -2.72 7.61 8.24
N THR A 142 -2.22 8.38 9.20
CA THR A 142 -2.31 9.85 9.20
C THR A 142 -1.63 10.45 7.96
N GLN A 143 -0.38 10.05 7.66
CA GLN A 143 0.37 10.57 6.52
C GLN A 143 -0.30 10.26 5.17
N TYR A 144 -0.84 9.06 5.00
CA TYR A 144 -1.59 8.70 3.78
C TYR A 144 -2.83 9.56 3.62
N THR A 145 -3.57 9.78 4.71
CA THR A 145 -4.78 10.62 4.72
C THR A 145 -4.44 12.07 4.38
N GLU A 146 -3.41 12.64 5.01
CA GLU A 146 -2.97 14.01 4.74
C GLU A 146 -2.54 14.21 3.28
N ARG A 147 -1.77 13.27 2.72
CA ARG A 147 -1.41 13.29 1.29
C ARG A 147 -2.63 13.19 0.38
N ALA A 148 -3.59 12.31 0.71
CA ALA A 148 -4.82 12.17 -0.05
C ALA A 148 -5.65 13.46 -0.04
N VAL A 149 -5.84 14.08 1.13
CA VAL A 149 -6.56 15.34 1.27
C VAL A 149 -5.87 16.46 0.47
N GLN A 150 -4.54 16.61 0.60
CA GLN A 150 -3.78 17.62 -0.16
C GLN A 150 -3.91 17.41 -1.68
N PHE A 151 -3.86 16.15 -2.14
CA PHE A 151 -4.03 15.83 -3.56
C PHE A 151 -5.44 16.15 -4.06
N ILE A 152 -6.47 15.81 -3.29
CA ILE A 152 -7.88 16.12 -3.61
C ILE A 152 -8.09 17.63 -3.68
N GLU A 153 -7.61 18.36 -2.70
CA GLU A 153 -7.71 19.83 -2.66
C GLU A 153 -7.05 20.50 -3.88
N LYS A 154 -5.86 20.01 -4.24
CA LYS A 154 -5.12 20.49 -5.41
C LYS A 154 -5.85 20.23 -6.73
N ASN A 155 -6.59 19.13 -6.82
CA ASN A 155 -7.19 18.67 -8.07
C ASN A 155 -8.73 18.76 -8.09
N LYS A 156 -9.37 19.38 -7.11
CA LYS A 156 -10.83 19.40 -6.93
C LYS A 156 -11.63 19.90 -8.14
N ASP A 157 -11.02 20.76 -8.96
CA ASP A 157 -11.67 21.35 -10.15
C ASP A 157 -11.44 20.52 -11.43
N ASN A 158 -10.71 19.40 -11.34
CA ASN A 158 -10.40 18.50 -12.44
C ASN A 158 -10.71 17.05 -12.05
N PRO A 159 -10.90 16.14 -13.00
CA PRO A 159 -11.06 14.73 -12.67
C PRO A 159 -9.79 14.17 -12.07
N PHE A 160 -9.94 13.37 -11.01
CA PHE A 160 -8.81 12.71 -10.35
C PHE A 160 -9.15 11.28 -9.90
N LEU A 161 -8.11 10.47 -9.72
CA LEU A 161 -8.15 9.15 -9.13
C LEU A 161 -7.20 9.13 -7.93
N VAL A 162 -7.71 8.78 -6.75
CA VAL A 162 -6.90 8.44 -5.58
C VAL A 162 -7.08 6.96 -5.26
N TYR A 163 -5.99 6.21 -5.36
CA TYR A 163 -5.89 4.87 -4.80
C TYR A 163 -5.25 4.97 -3.42
N LEU A 164 -6.03 4.67 -2.38
CA LEU A 164 -5.63 4.81 -0.97
C LEU A 164 -5.60 3.43 -0.27
N PRO A 165 -4.60 2.58 -0.60
CA PRO A 165 -4.50 1.25 -0.03
C PRO A 165 -3.78 1.28 1.32
N HIS A 166 -4.50 1.59 2.39
CA HIS A 166 -3.94 1.60 3.74
C HIS A 166 -3.14 0.34 4.06
N SER A 167 -2.06 0.48 4.85
CA SER A 167 -1.29 -0.65 5.37
C SER A 167 -2.06 -1.37 6.48
N MET A 168 -2.82 -0.63 7.28
CA MET A 168 -3.75 -1.13 8.29
C MET A 168 -5.06 -1.56 7.62
N VAL A 169 -5.72 -2.56 8.10
CA VAL A 169 -5.56 -3.25 9.41
C VAL A 169 -4.70 -4.54 9.32
N HIS A 170 -3.69 -4.58 8.48
CA HIS A 170 -2.79 -5.73 8.40
C HIS A 170 -1.88 -5.78 9.64
N VAL A 171 -1.70 -6.96 10.21
CA VAL A 171 -0.78 -7.16 11.35
C VAL A 171 0.69 -7.03 10.93
N PRO A 172 1.62 -6.57 11.81
CA PRO A 172 1.36 -6.03 13.14
C PRO A 172 0.62 -4.69 13.09
N LEU A 173 -0.26 -4.47 14.07
CA LEU A 173 -1.10 -3.29 14.12
C LEU A 173 -0.33 -2.09 14.70
N TYR A 174 -0.48 -0.94 14.05
CA TYR A 174 0.05 0.34 14.49
C TYR A 174 -1.06 1.40 14.39
N VAL A 175 -1.10 2.29 15.36
CA VAL A 175 -2.10 3.36 15.47
C VAL A 175 -1.44 4.62 15.96
N SER A 176 -1.86 5.79 15.50
CA SER A 176 -1.34 7.06 15.98
C SER A 176 -1.73 7.34 17.44
N ALA A 177 -0.95 8.19 18.11
CA ALA A 177 -1.22 8.61 19.48
C ALA A 177 -2.64 9.22 19.64
N LYS A 178 -3.18 9.83 18.58
CA LYS A 178 -4.53 10.41 18.55
C LYS A 178 -5.62 9.38 18.81
N PHE A 179 -5.47 8.15 18.33
CA PHE A 179 -6.48 7.09 18.42
C PHE A 179 -6.16 6.01 19.45
N LYS A 180 -4.90 5.94 19.92
CA LYS A 180 -4.43 4.92 20.88
C LYS A 180 -5.24 4.94 22.17
N GLY A 181 -5.84 3.79 22.51
CA GLY A 181 -6.67 3.62 23.72
C GLY A 181 -8.06 4.25 23.65
N LYS A 182 -8.54 4.60 22.48
CA LYS A 182 -9.88 5.21 22.30
C LYS A 182 -10.99 4.17 22.19
N SER A 183 -10.70 3.01 21.63
CA SER A 183 -11.69 1.95 21.42
C SER A 183 -11.80 1.02 22.62
N LYS A 184 -13.03 0.58 22.94
CA LYS A 184 -13.28 -0.51 23.90
C LYS A 184 -12.86 -1.89 23.34
N ALA A 185 -12.66 -2.01 22.03
CA ALA A 185 -12.18 -3.22 21.36
C ALA A 185 -10.65 -3.34 21.28
N GLY A 186 -9.92 -2.55 22.09
CA GLY A 186 -8.46 -2.55 22.14
C GLY A 186 -7.80 -2.03 20.87
N LEU A 187 -6.54 -2.41 20.65
CA LEU A 187 -5.72 -1.89 19.56
C LEU A 187 -6.34 -2.08 18.16
N PHE A 188 -7.01 -3.19 17.91
CA PHE A 188 -7.71 -3.40 16.64
C PHE A 188 -8.82 -2.37 16.41
N GLY A 189 -9.61 -2.10 17.45
CA GLY A 189 -10.64 -1.08 17.40
C GLY A 189 -10.08 0.33 17.22
N ASP A 190 -8.94 0.65 17.87
CA ASP A 190 -8.26 1.94 17.72
C ASP A 190 -7.83 2.15 16.25
N VAL A 191 -7.24 1.11 15.65
CA VAL A 191 -6.81 1.13 14.24
C VAL A 191 -8.00 1.28 13.29
N MET A 192 -9.10 0.56 13.55
CA MET A 192 -10.34 0.71 12.75
C MET A 192 -10.88 2.13 12.81
N MET A 193 -10.89 2.75 14.00
CA MET A 193 -11.34 4.14 14.18
C MET A 193 -10.44 5.15 13.47
N GLU A 194 -9.13 4.87 13.34
CA GLU A 194 -8.21 5.75 12.63
C GLU A 194 -8.35 5.64 11.12
N VAL A 195 -8.60 4.43 10.61
CA VAL A 195 -8.76 4.20 9.16
C VAL A 195 -10.10 4.75 8.65
N ASP A 196 -11.18 4.68 9.45
CA ASP A 196 -12.53 5.17 9.11
C ASP A 196 -12.58 6.70 9.15
#